data_88d953d831bfb028d3cfddb85d343f9a
#
_entry.id   88d953d831bfb028d3cfddb85d343f9a
#
_cell.length_a   1.000
_cell.length_b   1.000
_cell.length_c   1.000
_cell.angle_alpha   90.00
_cell.angle_beta   90.00
_cell.angle_gamma   90.00
#
_symmetry.space_group_name_H-M   'P 1'
#
loop_
_entity.id
_entity.type
_entity.pdbx_description
1 polymer ?
#
loop_
_entity_poly.entity_id
_entity_poly.type
_entity_poly.pdbx_seq_one_letter_code
_entity_poly.pdbx_strand_id
1 'polypeptide(L)'
;IDSEVTPVVEAVTGDKNVQPTKVQGTNQVVIKTRSLDLKEREALNKALEENFDVDTSLITSENISATVSNEMRRDAIVAVIVAAIFMLLYIWFRFKDIRFASSAVLALLHDVLVVLAFYVISRTSVGNTFIACMLTIVGYSINATIVIFDRIRENMKGRKKVEDEKLKEIVNASVTETLTRSIY
;
A
#
# COMPACT_ATOMS: atom_id res chain seq x y z
N ILE A 1 -5.91 -8.07 25.04
CA ILE A 1 -6.11 -6.67 24.63
C ILE A 1 -7.46 -6.54 23.91
N ASP A 2 -7.73 -7.31 22.85
CA ASP A 2 -9.05 -7.27 22.17
C ASP A 2 -10.20 -7.61 23.13
N SER A 3 -10.05 -8.66 23.94
CA SER A 3 -11.06 -9.14 24.88
C SER A 3 -11.29 -8.22 26.10
N GLU A 4 -10.37 -7.31 26.36
CA GLU A 4 -10.42 -6.41 27.53
C GLU A 4 -10.82 -4.99 27.12
N VAL A 5 -10.30 -4.50 26.02
CA VAL A 5 -10.52 -3.12 25.53
C VAL A 5 -11.88 -2.99 24.84
N THR A 6 -12.27 -3.98 24.03
CA THR A 6 -13.53 -3.96 23.29
C THR A 6 -14.76 -3.71 24.17
N PRO A 7 -14.99 -4.46 25.29
CA PRO A 7 -16.18 -4.26 26.11
C PRO A 7 -16.24 -2.88 26.78
N VAL A 8 -15.10 -2.30 27.14
CA VAL A 8 -15.03 -0.96 27.74
C VAL A 8 -15.41 0.12 26.70
N VAL A 9 -14.88 -0.01 25.49
CA VAL A 9 -15.17 0.92 24.41
C VAL A 9 -16.62 0.79 23.93
N GLU A 10 -17.13 -0.44 23.78
CA GLU A 10 -18.54 -0.69 23.44
C GLU A 10 -19.51 -0.11 24.46
N ALA A 11 -19.20 -0.23 25.74
CA ALA A 11 -20.06 0.29 26.82
C ALA A 11 -20.19 1.82 26.77
N VAL A 12 -19.14 2.51 26.37
CA VAL A 12 -19.13 3.99 26.31
C VAL A 12 -19.62 4.52 24.97
N THR A 13 -19.22 3.88 23.88
CA THR A 13 -19.49 4.38 22.52
C THR A 13 -20.75 3.79 21.88
N GLY A 14 -21.23 2.66 22.38
CA GLY A 14 -22.32 1.90 21.78
C GLY A 14 -21.97 1.28 20.42
N ASP A 15 -20.70 1.35 20.01
CA ASP A 15 -20.24 0.80 18.73
C ASP A 15 -19.85 -0.68 18.90
N LYS A 16 -20.54 -1.58 18.19
CA LYS A 16 -20.27 -3.02 18.19
C LYS A 16 -19.14 -3.45 17.25
N ASN A 17 -18.64 -2.53 16.43
CA ASN A 17 -17.61 -2.79 15.43
C ASN A 17 -16.23 -2.24 15.85
N VAL A 18 -16.00 -2.09 17.13
CA VAL A 18 -14.72 -1.63 17.66
C VAL A 18 -13.60 -2.59 17.30
N GLN A 19 -12.50 -2.08 16.77
CA GLN A 19 -11.33 -2.85 16.39
C GLN A 19 -10.08 -2.28 17.08
N PRO A 20 -9.76 -2.74 18.30
CA PRO A 20 -8.51 -2.39 18.95
C PRO A 20 -7.36 -3.18 18.28
N THR A 21 -6.31 -2.48 17.90
CA THR A 21 -5.13 -3.07 17.26
C THR A 21 -3.88 -2.64 18.01
N LYS A 22 -3.09 -3.61 18.51
CA LYS A 22 -1.80 -3.31 19.13
C LYS A 22 -0.76 -2.97 18.07
N VAL A 23 -0.04 -1.87 18.24
CA VAL A 23 1.09 -1.52 17.40
C VAL A 23 2.30 -2.37 17.82
N GLN A 24 2.84 -3.15 16.89
CA GLN A 24 3.99 -4.01 17.16
C GLN A 24 5.23 -3.16 17.52
N GLY A 25 5.93 -3.58 18.58
CA GLY A 25 7.14 -2.91 19.04
C GLY A 25 6.91 -1.69 19.93
N THR A 26 5.67 -1.36 20.25
CA THR A 26 5.29 -0.28 21.17
C THR A 26 4.23 -0.73 22.17
N ASN A 27 4.03 0.06 23.22
CA ASN A 27 2.90 -0.14 24.15
C ASN A 27 1.64 0.65 23.72
N GLN A 28 1.51 0.95 22.43
CA GLN A 28 0.40 1.70 21.89
C GLN A 28 -0.70 0.77 21.38
N VAL A 29 -1.94 1.17 21.58
CA VAL A 29 -3.14 0.52 21.06
C VAL A 29 -3.91 1.54 20.21
N VAL A 30 -4.20 1.18 18.98
CA VAL A 30 -5.05 1.98 18.08
C VAL A 30 -6.47 1.44 18.18
N ILE A 31 -7.40 2.24 18.66
CA ILE A 31 -8.82 1.90 18.76
C ILE A 31 -9.57 2.57 17.63
N LYS A 32 -10.17 1.78 16.73
CA LYS A 32 -11.03 2.28 15.68
C LYS A 32 -12.48 2.15 16.11
N THR A 33 -13.19 3.27 16.13
CA THR A 33 -14.60 3.36 16.48
C THR A 33 -15.31 4.36 15.56
N ARG A 34 -16.62 4.43 15.65
CA ARG A 34 -17.40 5.49 14.96
C ARG A 34 -16.91 6.89 15.35
N SER A 35 -17.31 7.89 14.59
CA SER A 35 -17.07 9.29 14.97
C SER A 35 -17.74 9.58 16.31
N LEU A 36 -16.95 10.04 17.28
CA LEU A 36 -17.39 10.37 18.63
C LEU A 36 -17.52 11.89 18.80
N ASP A 37 -18.55 12.33 19.51
CA ASP A 37 -18.68 13.71 19.97
C ASP A 37 -17.70 14.02 21.12
N LEU A 38 -17.49 15.30 21.42
CA LEU A 38 -16.55 15.75 22.46
C LEU A 38 -16.85 15.06 23.82
N LYS A 39 -18.12 15.00 24.20
CA LYS A 39 -18.55 14.37 25.46
C LYS A 39 -18.30 12.86 25.48
N GLU A 40 -18.54 12.19 24.37
CA GLU A 40 -18.27 10.75 24.21
C GLU A 40 -16.77 10.46 24.27
N ARG A 41 -15.94 11.32 23.69
CA ARG A 41 -14.48 11.20 23.77
C ARG A 41 -13.95 11.40 25.19
N GLU A 42 -14.44 12.41 25.90
CA GLU A 42 -14.07 12.62 27.31
C GLU A 42 -14.48 11.43 28.17
N ALA A 43 -15.69 10.90 27.97
CA ALA A 43 -16.17 9.72 28.67
C ALA A 43 -15.32 8.47 28.34
N LEU A 44 -14.92 8.31 27.07
CA LEU A 44 -14.06 7.21 26.67
C LEU A 44 -12.65 7.33 27.26
N ASN A 45 -12.06 8.51 27.24
CA ASN A 45 -10.75 8.75 27.84
C ASN A 45 -10.75 8.44 29.33
N LYS A 46 -11.80 8.88 30.04
CA LYS A 46 -11.97 8.60 31.45
C LYS A 46 -12.17 7.11 31.74
N ALA A 47 -12.97 6.42 30.94
CA ALA A 47 -13.17 4.98 31.06
C ALA A 47 -11.89 4.17 30.78
N LEU A 48 -11.06 4.63 29.84
CA LEU A 48 -9.76 4.01 29.57
C LEU A 48 -8.76 4.25 30.70
N GLU A 49 -8.76 5.43 31.30
CA GLU A 49 -7.92 5.75 32.47
C GLU A 49 -8.33 4.93 33.72
N GLU A 50 -9.64 4.76 33.95
CA GLU A 50 -10.16 3.99 35.09
C GLU A 50 -9.94 2.48 34.98
N ASN A 51 -9.92 1.92 33.75
CA ASN A 51 -9.80 0.48 33.55
C ASN A 51 -8.39 0.02 33.14
N PHE A 52 -7.56 0.94 32.64
CA PHE A 52 -6.21 0.65 32.19
C PHE A 52 -5.26 1.75 32.68
N ASP A 53 -4.03 1.38 32.96
CA ASP A 53 -2.97 2.36 33.34
C ASP A 53 -2.48 3.10 32.07
N VAL A 54 -3.32 4.03 31.59
CA VAL A 54 -3.10 4.81 30.36
C VAL A 54 -2.86 6.27 30.71
N ASP A 55 -1.75 6.82 30.21
CA ASP A 55 -1.49 8.25 30.31
C ASP A 55 -2.38 9.00 29.30
N THR A 56 -3.40 9.66 29.83
CA THR A 56 -4.37 10.44 29.02
C THR A 56 -3.74 11.60 28.24
N SER A 57 -2.59 12.10 28.68
CA SER A 57 -1.84 13.14 27.95
C SER A 57 -1.29 12.67 26.61
N LEU A 58 -1.13 11.36 26.45
CA LEU A 58 -0.60 10.71 25.24
C LEU A 58 -1.70 10.23 24.28
N ILE A 59 -2.97 10.37 24.65
CA ILE A 59 -4.09 9.97 23.80
C ILE A 59 -4.22 10.95 22.64
N THR A 60 -3.93 10.46 21.42
CA THR A 60 -4.15 11.21 20.19
C THR A 60 -5.44 10.74 19.53
N SER A 61 -6.35 11.66 19.27
CA SER A 61 -7.64 11.36 18.64
C SER A 61 -7.71 11.97 17.25
N GLU A 62 -7.81 11.14 16.23
CA GLU A 62 -8.03 11.56 14.85
C GLU A 62 -9.49 11.27 14.45
N ASN A 63 -10.22 12.29 14.05
CA ASN A 63 -11.59 12.15 13.58
C ASN A 63 -11.63 12.26 12.06
N ILE A 64 -11.79 11.12 11.37
CA ILE A 64 -11.95 11.07 9.91
C ILE A 64 -13.43 10.80 9.62
N SER A 65 -14.15 11.82 9.15
CA SER A 65 -15.55 11.63 8.77
C SER A 65 -15.71 10.63 7.62
N ALA A 66 -16.83 9.91 7.60
CA ALA A 66 -17.12 8.94 6.52
C ALA A 66 -17.12 9.59 5.12
N THR A 67 -17.52 10.86 5.05
CA THR A 67 -17.50 11.65 3.81
C THR A 67 -16.08 11.89 3.33
N VAL A 68 -15.18 12.34 4.21
CA VAL A 68 -13.76 12.56 3.90
C VAL A 68 -13.09 11.24 3.50
N SER A 69 -13.40 10.16 4.20
CA SER A 69 -12.85 8.82 3.86
C SER A 69 -13.28 8.36 2.47
N ASN A 70 -14.54 8.59 2.07
CA ASN A 70 -15.04 8.23 0.75
C ASN A 70 -14.44 9.12 -0.36
N GLU A 71 -14.28 10.42 -0.10
CA GLU A 71 -13.62 11.33 -1.04
C GLU A 71 -12.14 10.94 -1.23
N MET A 72 -11.40 10.73 -0.15
CA MET A 72 -10.01 10.29 -0.21
C MET A 72 -9.86 8.95 -0.97
N ARG A 73 -10.76 8.01 -0.76
CA ARG A 73 -10.76 6.73 -1.47
C ARG A 73 -11.01 6.91 -2.97
N ARG A 74 -11.97 7.74 -3.33
CA ARG A 74 -12.28 8.07 -4.74
C ARG A 74 -11.09 8.74 -5.40
N ASP A 75 -10.51 9.74 -4.75
CA ASP A 75 -9.37 10.49 -5.27
C ASP A 75 -8.13 9.61 -5.42
N ALA A 76 -7.89 8.70 -4.47
CA ALA A 76 -6.82 7.72 -4.58
C ALA A 76 -7.01 6.78 -5.79
N ILE A 77 -8.23 6.28 -6.02
CA ILE A 77 -8.53 5.43 -7.19
C ILE A 77 -8.31 6.21 -8.49
N VAL A 78 -8.81 7.44 -8.57
CA VAL A 78 -8.63 8.30 -9.74
C VAL A 78 -7.15 8.58 -9.96
N ALA A 79 -6.39 8.91 -8.93
CA ALA A 79 -4.95 9.16 -9.02
C ALA A 79 -4.19 7.94 -9.54
N VAL A 80 -4.52 6.74 -9.06
CA VAL A 80 -3.90 5.48 -9.53
C VAL A 80 -4.20 5.23 -11.01
N ILE A 81 -5.45 5.43 -11.44
CA ILE A 81 -5.85 5.26 -12.85
C ILE A 81 -5.10 6.26 -13.74
N VAL A 82 -5.07 7.53 -13.35
CA VAL A 82 -4.38 8.59 -14.08
C VAL A 82 -2.88 8.29 -14.17
N ALA A 83 -2.25 7.92 -13.06
CA ALA A 83 -0.85 7.54 -13.02
C ALA A 83 -0.56 6.33 -13.92
N ALA A 84 -1.41 5.30 -13.91
CA ALA A 84 -1.27 4.12 -14.78
C ALA A 84 -1.38 4.49 -16.27
N ILE A 85 -2.29 5.40 -16.64
CA ILE A 85 -2.43 5.90 -18.02
C ILE A 85 -1.16 6.64 -18.46
N PHE A 86 -0.68 7.59 -17.66
CA PHE A 86 0.55 8.32 -17.97
C PHE A 86 1.76 7.39 -18.08
N MET A 87 1.83 6.38 -17.24
CA MET A 87 2.88 5.37 -17.27
C MET A 87 2.80 4.51 -18.53
N LEU A 88 1.60 4.05 -18.92
CA LEU A 88 1.38 3.34 -20.17
C LEU A 88 1.84 4.19 -21.37
N LEU A 89 1.46 5.46 -21.41
CA LEU A 89 1.84 6.40 -22.48
C LEU A 89 3.36 6.60 -22.51
N TYR A 90 3.98 6.81 -21.35
CA TYR A 90 5.44 7.01 -21.27
C TYR A 90 6.19 5.77 -21.75
N ILE A 91 5.85 4.58 -21.29
CA ILE A 91 6.51 3.34 -21.68
C ILE A 91 6.23 3.03 -23.15
N TRP A 92 5.01 3.23 -23.62
CA TRP A 92 4.67 3.06 -25.03
C TRP A 92 5.49 3.99 -25.93
N PHE A 93 5.59 5.26 -25.58
CA PHE A 93 6.41 6.23 -26.34
C PHE A 93 7.91 5.88 -26.30
N ARG A 94 8.39 5.44 -25.13
CA ARG A 94 9.80 5.08 -24.89
C ARG A 94 10.22 3.80 -25.62
N PHE A 95 9.37 2.78 -25.62
CA PHE A 95 9.68 1.46 -26.18
C PHE A 95 9.04 1.21 -27.54
N LYS A 96 8.06 2.01 -27.93
CA LYS A 96 7.29 1.89 -29.20
C LYS A 96 6.61 0.53 -29.37
N ASP A 97 6.36 -0.20 -28.28
CA ASP A 97 5.68 -1.48 -28.27
C ASP A 97 4.72 -1.54 -27.08
N ILE A 98 3.44 -1.74 -27.37
CA ILE A 98 2.37 -1.82 -26.37
C ILE A 98 2.53 -3.02 -25.42
N ARG A 99 3.21 -4.09 -25.87
CA ARG A 99 3.44 -5.28 -25.05
C ARG A 99 4.30 -4.98 -23.83
N PHE A 100 5.35 -4.19 -23.99
CA PHE A 100 6.18 -3.73 -22.88
C PHE A 100 5.39 -2.83 -21.93
N ALA A 101 4.55 -1.94 -22.46
CA ALA A 101 3.75 -1.05 -21.63
C ALA A 101 2.71 -1.83 -20.80
N SER A 102 1.98 -2.76 -21.41
CA SER A 102 0.98 -3.56 -20.70
C SER A 102 1.61 -4.49 -19.66
N SER A 103 2.75 -5.12 -19.96
CA SER A 103 3.44 -5.98 -19.00
C SER A 103 4.01 -5.21 -17.82
N ALA A 104 4.50 -3.97 -18.02
CA ALA A 104 4.94 -3.12 -16.93
C ALA A 104 3.81 -2.76 -15.96
N VAL A 105 2.64 -2.39 -16.50
CA VAL A 105 1.47 -2.05 -15.67
C VAL A 105 0.96 -3.28 -14.90
N LEU A 106 0.94 -4.45 -15.55
CA LEU A 106 0.55 -5.70 -14.89
C LEU A 106 1.54 -6.09 -13.78
N ALA A 107 2.84 -5.94 -14.00
CA ALA A 107 3.85 -6.18 -12.98
C ALA A 107 3.66 -5.24 -11.77
N LEU A 108 3.46 -3.95 -12.04
CA LEU A 108 3.22 -2.98 -10.99
C LEU A 108 1.94 -3.29 -10.19
N LEU A 109 0.86 -3.64 -10.88
CA LEU A 109 -0.40 -4.03 -10.23
C LEU A 109 -0.20 -5.25 -9.33
N HIS A 110 0.54 -6.25 -9.81
CA HIS A 110 0.91 -7.41 -9.03
C HIS A 110 1.67 -7.03 -7.76
N ASP A 111 2.70 -6.19 -7.86
CA ASP A 111 3.52 -5.77 -6.73
C ASP A 111 2.70 -5.01 -5.68
N VAL A 112 1.82 -4.11 -6.12
CA VAL A 112 0.88 -3.41 -5.24
C VAL A 112 -0.06 -4.38 -4.54
N LEU A 113 -0.61 -5.36 -5.25
CA LEU A 113 -1.51 -6.37 -4.66
C LEU A 113 -0.79 -7.26 -3.64
N VAL A 114 0.46 -7.64 -3.89
CA VAL A 114 1.26 -8.42 -2.94
C VAL A 114 1.50 -7.63 -1.65
N VAL A 115 1.85 -6.36 -1.76
CA VAL A 115 2.05 -5.49 -0.58
C VAL A 115 0.74 -5.33 0.20
N LEU A 116 -0.38 -5.07 -0.50
CA LEU A 116 -1.69 -4.97 0.14
C LEU A 116 -2.09 -6.27 0.84
N ALA A 117 -1.85 -7.42 0.21
CA ALA A 117 -2.12 -8.73 0.81
C ALA A 117 -1.30 -8.93 2.09
N PHE A 118 -0.03 -8.54 2.08
CA PHE A 118 0.82 -8.59 3.27
C PHE A 118 0.30 -7.70 4.40
N TYR A 119 -0.14 -6.47 4.08
CA TYR A 119 -0.74 -5.57 5.06
C TYR A 119 -2.03 -6.14 5.68
N VAL A 120 -2.88 -6.76 4.87
CA VAL A 120 -4.11 -7.40 5.34
C VAL A 120 -3.80 -8.58 6.28
N ILE A 121 -2.86 -9.43 5.89
CA ILE A 121 -2.44 -10.60 6.69
C ILE A 121 -1.80 -10.15 8.01
N SER A 122 -0.94 -9.14 7.96
CA SER A 122 -0.23 -8.61 9.13
C SER A 122 -1.13 -7.77 10.05
N ARG A 123 -2.38 -7.47 9.64
CA ARG A 123 -3.32 -6.60 10.36
C ARG A 123 -2.73 -5.25 10.78
N THR A 124 -1.78 -4.75 10.00
CA THR A 124 -1.12 -3.47 10.27
C THR A 124 -2.07 -2.32 9.92
N SER A 125 -2.09 -1.28 10.74
CA SER A 125 -2.92 -0.10 10.47
C SER A 125 -2.40 0.66 9.25
N VAL A 126 -3.34 1.06 8.38
CA VAL A 126 -3.05 1.87 7.19
C VAL A 126 -3.20 3.35 7.56
N GLY A 127 -2.11 4.07 7.60
CA GLY A 127 -2.06 5.52 7.89
C GLY A 127 -1.33 6.29 6.78
N ASN A 128 -1.06 7.56 7.02
CA ASN A 128 -0.35 8.42 6.04
C ASN A 128 1.02 7.87 5.66
N THR A 129 1.73 7.24 6.58
CA THR A 129 3.01 6.58 6.33
C THR A 129 2.89 5.45 5.31
N PHE A 130 1.76 4.72 5.28
CA PHE A 130 1.50 3.69 4.28
C PHE A 130 1.55 4.23 2.85
N ILE A 131 0.94 5.41 2.61
CA ILE A 131 0.93 6.04 1.28
C ILE A 131 2.35 6.37 0.83
N ALA A 132 3.18 6.91 1.73
CA ALA A 132 4.59 7.21 1.44
C ALA A 132 5.40 5.93 1.13
N CYS A 133 5.20 4.86 1.89
CA CYS A 133 5.83 3.57 1.64
C CYS A 133 5.40 2.96 0.29
N MET A 134 4.10 3.02 -0.01
CA MET A 134 3.57 2.51 -1.29
C MET A 134 4.15 3.28 -2.48
N LEU A 135 4.25 4.60 -2.37
CA LEU A 135 4.86 5.43 -3.43
C LEU A 135 6.33 5.06 -3.66
N THR A 136 7.06 4.78 -2.59
CA THR A 136 8.45 4.34 -2.66
C THR A 136 8.57 2.98 -3.35
N ILE A 137 7.76 1.98 -2.95
CA ILE A 137 7.75 0.64 -3.54
C ILE A 137 7.41 0.71 -5.02
N VAL A 138 6.39 1.47 -5.39
CA VAL A 138 5.99 1.70 -6.78
C VAL A 138 7.14 2.31 -7.59
N GLY A 139 7.83 3.31 -7.04
CA GLY A 139 8.97 3.96 -7.70
C GLY A 139 10.13 2.99 -7.96
N TYR A 140 10.48 2.16 -6.98
CA TYR A 140 11.52 1.14 -7.15
C TYR A 140 11.11 0.04 -8.13
N SER A 141 9.88 -0.46 -8.06
CA SER A 141 9.37 -1.49 -8.97
C SER A 141 9.39 -1.02 -10.44
N ILE A 142 8.93 0.20 -10.70
CA ILE A 142 8.97 0.80 -12.04
C ILE A 142 10.40 0.92 -12.55
N ASN A 143 11.31 1.41 -11.71
CA ASN A 143 12.71 1.59 -12.10
C ASN A 143 13.36 0.25 -12.46
N ALA A 144 13.16 -0.78 -11.66
CA ALA A 144 13.66 -2.13 -11.93
C ALA A 144 13.08 -2.69 -13.26
N THR A 145 11.78 -2.54 -13.46
CA THR A 145 11.09 -3.00 -14.68
C THR A 145 11.65 -2.32 -15.95
N ILE A 146 11.86 -1.00 -15.90
CA ILE A 146 12.43 -0.25 -17.04
C ILE A 146 13.83 -0.72 -17.36
N VAL A 147 14.68 -0.95 -16.35
CA VAL A 147 16.05 -1.44 -16.55
C VAL A 147 16.07 -2.81 -17.22
N ILE A 148 15.22 -3.73 -16.77
CA ILE A 148 15.08 -5.06 -17.37
C ILE A 148 14.59 -4.94 -18.83
N PHE A 149 13.61 -4.10 -19.09
CA PHE A 149 13.07 -3.90 -20.44
C PHE A 149 14.07 -3.25 -21.40
N ASP A 150 14.84 -2.29 -20.94
CA ASP A 150 15.93 -1.72 -21.74
C ASP A 150 16.96 -2.80 -22.11
N ARG A 151 17.29 -3.70 -21.18
CA ARG A 151 18.22 -4.80 -21.46
C ARG A 151 17.64 -5.83 -22.43
N ILE A 152 16.37 -6.22 -22.26
CA ILE A 152 15.69 -7.11 -23.21
C ILE A 152 15.71 -6.49 -24.60
N ARG A 153 15.39 -5.21 -24.72
CA ARG A 153 15.40 -4.49 -26.00
C ARG A 153 16.80 -4.44 -26.62
N GLU A 154 17.83 -4.24 -25.81
CA GLU A 154 19.22 -4.26 -26.26
C GLU A 154 19.59 -5.62 -26.82
N ASN A 155 19.27 -6.70 -26.10
CA ASN A 155 19.53 -8.06 -26.53
C ASN A 155 18.68 -8.51 -27.73
N MET A 156 17.57 -7.82 -28.00
CA MET A 156 16.73 -8.03 -29.20
C MET A 156 17.16 -7.23 -30.41
N LYS A 157 18.06 -6.24 -30.29
CA LYS A 157 18.50 -5.42 -31.42
C LYS A 157 19.09 -6.27 -32.55
N GLY A 158 18.64 -6.01 -33.78
CA GLY A 158 19.10 -6.72 -34.97
C GLY A 158 18.32 -7.98 -35.33
N ARG A 159 17.34 -8.40 -34.50
CA ARG A 159 16.52 -9.59 -34.75
C ARG A 159 15.10 -9.18 -35.17
N LYS A 160 14.77 -9.38 -36.46
CA LYS A 160 13.47 -8.99 -37.04
C LYS A 160 12.28 -9.88 -36.63
N LYS A 161 12.52 -11.14 -36.29
CA LYS A 161 11.55 -12.08 -35.71
C LYS A 161 12.31 -13.01 -34.76
N VAL A 162 11.86 -13.08 -33.52
CA VAL A 162 12.40 -13.99 -32.52
C VAL A 162 11.36 -15.07 -32.26
N GLU A 163 11.73 -16.33 -32.41
CA GLU A 163 10.91 -17.47 -32.02
C GLU A 163 10.72 -17.48 -30.50
N ASP A 164 9.59 -18.00 -30.02
CA ASP A 164 9.22 -17.94 -28.60
C ASP A 164 10.27 -18.57 -27.65
N GLU A 165 10.96 -19.62 -28.08
CA GLU A 165 12.03 -20.24 -27.30
C GLU A 165 13.23 -19.29 -27.14
N LYS A 166 13.66 -18.66 -28.23
CA LYS A 166 14.75 -17.68 -28.19
C LYS A 166 14.37 -16.41 -27.44
N LEU A 167 13.09 -16.04 -27.42
CA LEU A 167 12.60 -14.94 -26.62
C LEU A 167 12.74 -15.22 -25.12
N LYS A 168 12.41 -16.45 -24.69
CA LYS A 168 12.59 -16.88 -23.29
C LYS A 168 14.06 -16.83 -22.86
N GLU A 169 14.97 -17.28 -23.72
CA GLU A 169 16.41 -17.21 -23.46
C GLU A 169 16.90 -15.78 -23.32
N ILE A 170 16.47 -14.86 -24.20
CA ILE A 170 16.81 -13.44 -24.16
C ILE A 170 16.29 -12.80 -22.87
N VAL A 171 15.04 -13.06 -22.51
CA VAL A 171 14.45 -12.54 -21.28
C VAL A 171 15.20 -13.05 -20.05
N ASN A 172 15.49 -14.35 -19.98
CA ASN A 172 16.21 -14.95 -18.86
C ASN A 172 17.64 -14.39 -18.73
N ALA A 173 18.35 -14.27 -19.84
CA ALA A 173 19.68 -13.65 -19.86
C ALA A 173 19.61 -12.18 -19.40
N SER A 174 18.65 -11.40 -19.91
CA SER A 174 18.48 -9.99 -19.55
C SER A 174 18.16 -9.80 -18.08
N VAL A 175 17.29 -10.63 -17.50
CA VAL A 175 16.98 -10.64 -16.06
C VAL A 175 18.23 -10.97 -15.25
N THR A 176 18.98 -12.00 -15.64
CA THR A 176 20.20 -12.40 -14.93
C THR A 176 21.27 -11.29 -14.95
N GLU A 177 21.45 -10.64 -16.09
CA GLU A 177 22.41 -9.54 -16.26
C GLU A 177 22.04 -8.29 -15.45
N THR A 178 20.77 -8.05 -15.23
CA THR A 178 20.28 -6.89 -14.48
C THR A 178 20.04 -7.19 -12.99
N LEU A 179 20.13 -8.45 -12.57
CA LEU A 179 19.80 -8.90 -11.22
C LEU A 179 20.59 -8.15 -10.14
N THR A 180 21.89 -8.00 -10.34
CA THR A 180 22.75 -7.28 -9.40
C THR A 180 22.28 -5.86 -9.16
N ARG A 181 21.87 -5.16 -10.23
CA ARG A 181 21.36 -3.79 -10.16
C ARG A 181 19.97 -3.68 -9.54
N SER A 182 19.17 -4.73 -9.60
CA SER A 182 17.85 -4.78 -9.00
C SER A 182 17.89 -5.09 -7.51
N ILE A 183 19.00 -5.66 -7.01
CA ILE A 183 19.20 -6.01 -5.60
C ILE A 183 19.90 -4.87 -4.83
N TYR A 184 20.75 -4.08 -5.49
CA TYR A 184 21.45 -2.93 -4.94
C TYR A 184 20.79 -1.61 -5.35
#